data_299acef5ed9502b61cc5b16eb908ca84
#
_entry.id   299acef5ed9502b61cc5b16eb908ca84
#
_cell.length_a   1.000
_cell.length_b   1.000
_cell.length_c   1.000
_cell.angle_alpha   90.00
_cell.angle_beta   90.00
_cell.angle_gamma   90.00
#
_symmetry.space_group_name_H-M   'P 1'
#
loop_
_entity.id
_entity.type
_entity.pdbx_description
1 polymer ?
#
loop_
_entity_poly.entity_id
_entity_poly.type
_entity_poly.pdbx_seq_one_letter_code
_entity_poly.pdbx_strand_id
1 'polypeptide(L)'
;MGRFSGNIGFVETVEISPGVFAPEVTERRYHGDIIARKVRLDSNGDSTNKDLTLSNDISIVADKFSKEHLGYMRYVVLHGLKWEIISAAIEYPRIRLTLGGLYNG
;
A
#
# COMPACT_ATOMS: atom_id res chain seq x y z
N MET A 1 -10.82 15.06 -6.61
CA MET A 1 -10.59 13.75 -6.01
C MET A 1 -10.99 12.66 -6.98
N GLY A 2 -10.20 11.61 -7.07
CA GLY A 2 -10.49 10.49 -7.93
C GLY A 2 -11.00 9.30 -7.16
N ARG A 3 -11.60 8.38 -7.87
CA ARG A 3 -11.98 7.10 -7.28
C ARG A 3 -10.78 6.17 -7.31
N PHE A 4 -10.68 5.36 -6.28
CA PHE A 4 -9.67 4.33 -6.20
C PHE A 4 -10.32 2.97 -6.43
N SER A 5 -9.68 2.15 -7.26
CA SER A 5 -10.04 0.75 -7.42
C SER A 5 -8.77 0.01 -7.77
N GLY A 6 -8.35 -0.88 -6.91
CA GLY A 6 -7.12 -1.61 -7.14
C GLY A 6 -6.83 -2.62 -6.05
N ASN A 7 -5.71 -3.31 -6.22
CA ASN A 7 -5.31 -4.35 -5.29
C ASN A 7 -4.44 -3.79 -4.17
N ILE A 8 -4.66 -4.30 -2.98
CA ILE A 8 -3.81 -4.03 -1.82
C ILE A 8 -3.14 -5.34 -1.46
N GLY A 9 -1.83 -5.31 -1.31
CA GLY A 9 -1.04 -6.46 -0.96
C GLY A 9 -0.83 -6.59 0.54
N PHE A 10 -1.15 -7.75 1.05
CA PHE A 10 -0.93 -8.13 2.44
C PHE A 10 0.19 -9.17 2.46
N VAL A 11 1.21 -8.92 3.25
CA VAL A 11 2.33 -9.85 3.37
C VAL A 11 2.40 -10.33 4.81
N GLU A 12 2.27 -11.64 4.97
CA GLU A 12 2.27 -12.29 6.27
C GLU A 12 3.30 -13.41 6.25
N THR A 13 4.08 -13.52 7.32
CA THR A 13 5.02 -14.63 7.46
C THR A 13 4.28 -15.83 8.02
N VAL A 14 4.28 -16.92 7.28
CA VAL A 14 3.58 -18.15 7.67
C VAL A 14 4.56 -19.30 7.75
N GLU A 15 4.25 -20.27 8.61
CA GLU A 15 5.04 -21.49 8.72
C GLU A 15 4.60 -22.46 7.63
N ILE A 16 5.51 -22.78 6.70
CA ILE A 16 5.23 -23.67 5.59
C ILE A 16 5.62 -25.12 5.89
N SER A 17 6.52 -25.30 6.84
CA SER A 17 6.86 -26.63 7.39
C SER A 17 7.51 -26.39 8.75
N PRO A 18 7.59 -27.41 9.63
CA PRO A 18 8.09 -27.19 10.99
C PRO A 18 9.41 -26.45 11.03
N GLY A 19 9.42 -25.27 11.65
CA GLY A 19 10.59 -24.43 11.77
C GLY A 19 10.96 -23.63 10.54
N VAL A 20 10.22 -23.73 9.45
CA VAL A 20 10.50 -23.00 8.21
C VAL A 20 9.39 -21.99 7.95
N PHE A 21 9.77 -20.71 7.82
CA PHE A 21 8.84 -19.62 7.61
C PHE A 21 9.10 -18.96 6.27
N ALA A 22 8.03 -18.53 5.62
CA ALA A 22 8.11 -17.83 4.36
C ALA A 22 7.05 -16.75 4.28
N PRO A 23 7.32 -15.66 3.53
CA PRO A 23 6.29 -14.65 3.31
C PRO A 23 5.20 -15.19 2.40
N GLU A 24 3.96 -14.91 2.76
CA GLU A 24 2.80 -15.22 1.92
C GLU A 24 2.15 -13.91 1.53
N VAL A 25 1.98 -13.70 0.23
CA VAL A 25 1.39 -12.48 -0.30
C VAL A 25 -0.05 -12.76 -0.71
N THR A 26 -0.96 -11.95 -0.19
CA THR A 26 -2.37 -12.00 -0.55
C THR A 26 -2.76 -10.65 -1.12
N GLU A 27 -3.28 -10.62 -2.33
CA GLU A 27 -3.81 -9.41 -2.92
C GLU A 27 -5.32 -9.45 -2.95
N ARG A 28 -5.94 -8.38 -2.49
CA ARG A 28 -7.39 -8.25 -2.53
C ARG A 28 -7.74 -6.89 -3.11
N ARG A 29 -8.82 -6.88 -3.88
CA ARG A 29 -9.27 -5.67 -4.53
C ARG A 29 -10.13 -4.83 -3.60
N TYR A 30 -9.84 -3.54 -3.55
CA TYR A 30 -10.58 -2.59 -2.74
C TYR A 30 -11.01 -1.41 -3.57
N HIS A 31 -12.05 -0.74 -3.10
CA HIS A 31 -12.60 0.44 -3.72
C HIS A 31 -12.65 1.57 -2.71
N GLY A 32 -12.50 2.78 -3.19
CA GLY A 32 -12.55 3.95 -2.33
C GLY A 32 -12.25 5.22 -3.10
N ASP A 33 -11.59 6.15 -2.43
CA ASP A 33 -11.31 7.45 -2.99
C ASP A 33 -9.84 7.81 -2.80
N ILE A 34 -9.28 8.48 -3.79
CA ILE A 34 -7.97 9.11 -3.66
C ILE A 34 -8.21 10.50 -3.10
N ILE A 35 -7.72 10.75 -1.88
CA ILE A 35 -7.96 12.01 -1.19
C ILE A 35 -7.03 13.10 -1.70
N ALA A 36 -5.75 12.77 -1.82
CA ALA A 36 -4.76 13.67 -2.39
C ALA A 36 -3.82 12.88 -3.27
N ARG A 37 -3.45 13.44 -4.41
CA ARG A 37 -2.59 12.75 -5.34
C ARG A 37 -1.49 13.67 -5.82
N LYS A 38 -0.25 13.31 -5.50
CA LYS A 38 0.90 14.08 -5.93
C LYS A 38 2.07 13.13 -6.17
N VAL A 39 2.51 13.06 -7.41
CA VAL A 39 3.69 12.28 -7.77
C VAL A 39 4.87 13.23 -7.76
N ARG A 40 5.92 12.86 -7.03
CA ARG A 40 7.14 13.64 -6.96
C ARG A 40 8.29 12.82 -7.52
N LEU A 41 9.09 13.47 -8.32
CA LEU A 41 10.34 12.90 -8.82
C LEU A 41 11.46 13.69 -8.17
N ASP A 42 12.09 13.10 -7.15
CA ASP A 42 13.17 13.74 -6.44
C ASP A 42 14.51 13.41 -7.09
N SER A 43 15.30 14.47 -7.28
CA SER A 43 16.62 14.34 -7.84
C SER A 43 17.55 15.22 -7.02
N ASN A 44 18.55 14.63 -6.38
CA ASN A 44 19.59 15.41 -5.73
C ASN A 44 20.50 16.01 -6.79
N GLY A 45 20.93 17.25 -6.58
CA GLY A 45 21.62 18.01 -7.61
C GLY A 45 22.71 17.28 -8.36
N ASP A 46 23.62 16.63 -7.64
CA ASP A 46 24.72 15.92 -8.26
C ASP A 46 24.47 14.41 -8.39
N SER A 47 23.31 13.96 -7.98
CA SER A 47 22.96 12.56 -7.99
C SER A 47 22.34 12.16 -9.33
N THR A 48 22.73 10.99 -9.81
CA THR A 48 22.06 10.40 -10.96
C THR A 48 20.84 9.58 -10.56
N ASN A 49 20.66 9.38 -9.27
CA ASN A 49 19.51 8.64 -8.74
C ASN A 49 18.29 9.54 -8.63
N LYS A 50 17.17 9.02 -9.09
CA LYS A 50 15.90 9.70 -8.98
C LYS A 50 14.94 8.81 -8.23
N ASP A 51 14.34 9.37 -7.19
CA ASP A 51 13.35 8.65 -6.40
C ASP A 51 11.96 9.12 -6.80
N LEU A 52 11.12 8.14 -7.12
CA LEU A 52 9.74 8.42 -7.44
C LEU A 52 8.91 8.22 -6.17
N THR A 53 8.27 9.28 -5.72
CA THR A 53 7.47 9.28 -4.51
C THR A 53 6.03 9.68 -4.83
N LEU A 54 5.10 8.90 -4.30
CA LEU A 54 3.68 9.19 -4.42
C LEU A 54 3.15 9.65 -3.07
N SER A 55 2.95 10.97 -2.92
CA SER A 55 2.35 11.53 -1.70
C SER A 55 0.85 11.48 -1.82
N ASN A 56 0.28 10.35 -1.44
CA ASN A 56 -1.15 10.10 -1.55
C ASN A 56 -1.74 9.61 -0.26
N ASP A 57 -2.97 10.04 -0.03
CA ASP A 57 -3.84 9.37 0.91
C ASP A 57 -4.95 8.72 0.14
N ILE A 58 -5.23 7.47 0.45
CA ILE A 58 -6.32 6.71 -0.14
C ILE A 58 -7.24 6.27 0.97
N SER A 59 -8.53 6.49 0.79
CA SER A 59 -9.55 6.03 1.72
C SER A 59 -10.28 4.86 1.09
N ILE A 60 -10.18 3.68 1.67
CA ILE A 60 -10.84 2.49 1.14
C ILE A 60 -12.01 2.10 2.03
N VAL A 61 -12.99 1.42 1.42
CA VAL A 61 -14.08 0.83 2.18
C VAL A 61 -13.55 -0.42 2.87
N ALA A 62 -13.56 -0.41 4.20
CA ALA A 62 -13.04 -1.49 4.98
C ALA A 62 -13.94 -2.73 4.92
N ASP A 63 -13.33 -3.91 4.92
CA ASP A 63 -14.05 -5.15 5.10
C ASP A 63 -13.45 -5.90 6.29
N LYS A 64 -14.01 -7.06 6.58
CA LYS A 64 -13.54 -7.85 7.72
C LYS A 64 -12.07 -8.23 7.56
N PHE A 65 -11.68 -8.64 6.35
CA PHE A 65 -10.30 -9.06 6.08
C PHE A 65 -9.32 -7.91 6.32
N SER A 66 -9.63 -6.72 5.79
CA SER A 66 -8.73 -5.57 5.92
C SER A 66 -8.57 -5.14 7.38
N LYS A 67 -9.62 -5.21 8.17
CA LYS A 67 -9.54 -4.87 9.60
C LYS A 67 -8.70 -5.88 10.37
N GLU A 68 -8.85 -7.15 10.07
CA GLU A 68 -8.11 -8.21 10.76
C GLU A 68 -6.65 -8.25 10.35
N HIS A 69 -6.34 -7.81 9.13
CA HIS A 69 -4.99 -7.88 8.57
C HIS A 69 -4.37 -6.50 8.37
N LEU A 70 -4.84 -5.50 9.10
CA LEU A 70 -4.38 -4.13 8.93
C LEU A 70 -2.85 -4.02 9.04
N GLY A 71 -2.25 -4.71 9.99
CA GLY A 71 -0.81 -4.67 10.21
C GLY A 71 0.00 -5.38 9.13
N TYR A 72 -0.64 -6.12 8.24
CA TYR A 72 0.05 -6.84 7.17
C TYR A 72 -0.02 -6.13 5.83
N MET A 73 -0.69 -5.00 5.74
CA MET A 73 -0.72 -4.21 4.51
C MET A 73 0.67 -3.69 4.19
N ARG A 74 1.12 -3.92 2.96
CA ARG A 74 2.47 -3.52 2.55
C ARG A 74 2.49 -2.62 1.34
N TYR A 75 1.59 -2.84 0.38
CA TYR A 75 1.62 -2.05 -0.84
C TYR A 75 0.23 -1.91 -1.45
N VAL A 76 0.12 -0.90 -2.31
CA VAL A 76 -1.07 -0.66 -3.13
C VAL A 76 -0.63 -0.67 -4.58
N VAL A 77 -1.38 -1.35 -5.43
CA VAL A 77 -1.14 -1.32 -6.88
C VAL A 77 -1.91 -0.14 -7.45
N LEU A 78 -1.18 0.80 -8.02
CA LEU A 78 -1.76 2.00 -8.60
C LEU A 78 -0.97 2.37 -9.87
N HIS A 79 -1.67 2.54 -10.98
CA HIS A 79 -1.05 2.86 -12.27
C HIS A 79 0.01 1.83 -12.69
N GLY A 80 -0.25 0.55 -12.40
CA GLY A 80 0.66 -0.52 -12.77
C GLY A 80 1.90 -0.65 -11.91
N LEU A 81 2.02 0.17 -10.87
CA LEU A 81 3.16 0.14 -9.95
C LEU A 81 2.69 -0.20 -8.55
N LYS A 82 3.59 -0.80 -7.79
CA LYS A 82 3.34 -1.09 -6.38
C LYS A 82 3.92 0.04 -5.54
N TRP A 83 3.09 0.65 -4.70
CA TRP A 83 3.48 1.76 -3.84
C TRP A 83 3.45 1.31 -2.40
N GLU A 84 4.50 1.63 -1.66
CA GLU A 84 4.62 1.26 -0.26
C GLU A 84 3.57 1.97 0.58
N ILE A 85 2.93 1.22 1.49
CA ILE A 85 2.02 1.79 2.48
C ILE A 85 2.85 2.19 3.70
N ILE A 86 2.89 3.49 3.97
CA ILE A 86 3.63 4.02 5.11
C ILE A 86 2.82 3.87 6.39
N SER A 87 1.53 4.15 6.32
CA SER A 87 0.67 4.05 7.48
C SER A 87 -0.75 3.72 7.07
N ALA A 88 -1.48 3.11 7.99
CA ALA A 88 -2.88 2.78 7.82
C ALA A 88 -3.63 3.12 9.09
N ALA A 89 -4.72 3.86 8.95
CA ALA A 89 -5.53 4.30 10.08
C ALA A 89 -6.98 3.90 9.84
N ILE A 90 -7.60 3.33 10.87
CA ILE A 90 -9.01 2.99 10.79
C ILE A 90 -9.82 4.23 11.07
N GLU A 91 -10.60 4.64 10.05
CA GLU A 91 -11.56 5.74 10.17
C GLU A 91 -12.92 5.17 9.76
N TYR A 92 -13.47 4.37 10.66
CA TYR A 92 -14.66 3.57 10.40
C TYR A 92 -15.78 4.39 9.72
N PRO A 93 -16.40 3.88 8.66
CA PRO A 93 -16.27 2.51 8.11
C PRO A 93 -15.14 2.37 7.07
N ARG A 94 -14.21 3.29 7.04
CA ARG A 94 -13.13 3.30 6.05
C ARG A 94 -11.78 3.14 6.71
N ILE A 95 -10.80 2.80 5.89
CA ILE A 95 -9.40 2.77 6.29
C ILE A 95 -8.66 3.78 5.41
N ARG A 96 -7.91 4.65 6.06
CA ARG A 96 -7.10 5.65 5.37
C ARG A 96 -5.67 5.15 5.27
N LEU A 97 -5.15 5.09 4.06
CA LEU A 97 -3.79 4.63 3.77
C LEU A 97 -2.96 5.80 3.30
N THR A 98 -1.74 5.91 3.82
CA THR A 98 -0.76 6.89 3.36
C THR A 98 0.31 6.15 2.59
N LEU A 99 0.56 6.59 1.36
CA LEU A 99 1.50 5.94 0.46
C LEU A 99 2.81 6.71 0.40
N GLY A 100 3.88 6.00 0.12
CA GLY A 100 5.21 6.59 -0.04
C GLY A 100 5.83 6.22 -1.37
N GLY A 101 7.07 5.76 -1.34
CA GLY A 101 7.81 5.40 -2.54
C GLY A 101 7.40 4.06 -3.11
N LEU A 102 8.19 3.59 -4.07
CA LEU A 102 7.94 2.30 -4.70
C LEU A 102 8.21 1.17 -3.71
N TYR A 103 7.40 0.15 -3.78
CA TYR A 103 7.54 -1.02 -2.92
C TYR A 103 8.57 -1.99 -3.51
N ASN A 104 9.54 -2.38 -2.70
CA ASN A 104 10.61 -3.30 -3.07
C ASN A 104 10.54 -4.55 -2.20
N GLY A 105 9.42 -5.16 -2.16
CA GLY A 105 9.17 -6.27 -1.27
C GLY A 105 9.71 -7.62 -1.68
#